data_e2ac29791b1178d26927dd06ac7ef3ec
#
_entry.id   e2ac29791b1178d26927dd06ac7ef3ec
#
_cell.length_a   1.000
_cell.length_b   1.000
_cell.length_c   1.000
_cell.angle_alpha   90.00
_cell.angle_beta   90.00
_cell.angle_gamma   90.00
#
_symmetry.space_group_name_H-M   'P 1'
#
loop_
_entity.id
_entity.type
_entity.pdbx_description
1 polymer ?
#
loop_
_entity_poly.entity_id
_entity_poly.type
_entity_poly.pdbx_seq_one_letter_code
_entity_poly.pdbx_strand_id
1 'polypeptide(L)'
;MVKTIEEIPEKTRWEIATKGLTGAYIAISKALKEAVGQEGFEDFNGPLWYEAGKGAKEFADTLGLATESAEDVEAVTHLLAVASMGPEFVFEVVEASKDRCVGRTSQCPWHKRWKEQGVDFDTCGVGHQRWGDGAAASLNPNFTFKLTKNMVRGDAHCEWVVERKK
;
A
#
# COMPACT_ATOMS: atom_id res chain seq x y z
N MET A 1 -19.86 20.15 22.17
CA MET A 1 -18.53 20.61 21.73
C MET A 1 -17.52 19.53 22.13
N VAL A 2 -16.83 18.89 21.14
CA VAL A 2 -15.82 17.85 21.40
C VAL A 2 -14.64 18.47 22.16
N LYS A 3 -14.23 17.87 23.29
CA LYS A 3 -13.15 18.39 24.16
C LYS A 3 -12.02 17.38 24.39
N THR A 4 -12.28 16.09 24.16
CA THR A 4 -11.28 15.03 24.32
C THR A 4 -11.21 14.13 23.10
N ILE A 5 -10.10 13.40 22.94
CA ILE A 5 -9.91 12.50 21.80
C ILE A 5 -10.89 11.31 21.84
N GLU A 6 -11.30 10.88 23.00
CA GLU A 6 -12.22 9.76 23.21
C GLU A 6 -13.65 10.06 22.71
N GLU A 7 -14.02 11.35 22.68
CA GLU A 7 -15.33 11.81 22.16
C GLU A 7 -15.40 11.74 20.62
N ILE A 8 -14.26 11.58 19.94
CA ILE A 8 -14.22 11.40 18.48
C ILE A 8 -14.39 9.91 18.16
N PRO A 9 -15.36 9.52 17.32
CA PRO A 9 -15.53 8.13 16.92
C PRO A 9 -14.24 7.52 16.37
N GLU A 10 -13.95 6.26 16.69
CA GLU A 10 -12.70 5.57 16.28
C GLU A 10 -12.46 5.61 14.77
N LYS A 11 -13.49 5.36 13.97
CA LYS A 11 -13.42 5.47 12.51
C LYS A 11 -13.00 6.86 12.06
N THR A 12 -13.52 7.92 12.70
CA THR A 12 -13.17 9.30 12.38
C THR A 12 -11.71 9.61 12.77
N ARG A 13 -11.25 9.11 13.93
CA ARG A 13 -9.83 9.22 14.33
C ARG A 13 -8.91 8.56 13.32
N TRP A 14 -9.26 7.35 12.88
CA TRP A 14 -8.52 6.62 11.86
C TRP A 14 -8.48 7.36 10.51
N GLU A 15 -9.63 7.88 10.04
CA GLU A 15 -9.70 8.71 8.83
C GLU A 15 -8.81 9.96 8.94
N ILE A 16 -8.83 10.67 10.06
CA ILE A 16 -7.99 11.86 10.29
C ILE A 16 -6.51 11.49 10.25
N ALA A 17 -6.11 10.44 10.97
CA ALA A 17 -4.72 10.00 11.04
C ALA A 17 -4.18 9.59 9.66
N THR A 18 -4.94 8.80 8.91
CA THR A 18 -4.53 8.34 7.57
C THR A 18 -4.52 9.47 6.54
N LYS A 19 -5.44 10.44 6.63
CA LYS A 19 -5.43 11.66 5.81
C LYS A 19 -4.20 12.53 6.12
N GLY A 20 -3.86 12.70 7.39
CA GLY A 20 -2.68 13.43 7.82
C GLY A 20 -1.38 12.80 7.28
N LEU A 21 -1.23 11.49 7.43
CA LEU A 21 -0.09 10.74 6.90
C LEU A 21 0.04 10.89 5.38
N THR A 22 -1.06 10.68 4.65
CA THR A 22 -1.07 10.82 3.18
C THR A 22 -0.71 12.24 2.76
N GLY A 23 -1.28 13.25 3.44
CA GLY A 23 -1.01 14.66 3.14
C GLY A 23 0.47 15.03 3.32
N ALA A 24 1.08 14.58 4.41
CA ALA A 24 2.51 14.79 4.66
C ALA A 24 3.37 14.11 3.58
N TYR A 25 3.05 12.84 3.24
CA TYR A 25 3.78 12.11 2.20
C TYR A 25 3.65 12.78 0.82
N ILE A 26 2.46 13.29 0.45
CA ILE A 26 2.26 14.04 -0.79
C ILE A 26 3.10 15.31 -0.83
N ALA A 27 3.14 16.08 0.26
CA ALA A 27 3.92 17.30 0.32
C ALA A 27 5.43 17.01 0.15
N ILE A 28 5.94 15.99 0.85
CA ILE A 28 7.34 15.55 0.71
C ILE A 28 7.61 15.05 -0.71
N SER A 29 6.73 14.26 -1.31
CA SER A 29 6.89 13.73 -2.66
C SER A 29 6.95 14.83 -3.71
N LYS A 30 6.12 15.86 -3.61
CA LYS A 30 6.17 17.03 -4.49
C LYS A 30 7.50 17.77 -4.38
N ALA A 31 7.92 18.09 -3.16
CA ALA A 31 9.17 18.79 -2.92
C ALA A 31 10.40 17.99 -3.41
N LEU A 32 10.40 16.69 -3.15
CA LEU A 32 11.47 15.81 -3.60
C LEU A 32 11.52 15.72 -5.13
N LYS A 33 10.38 15.49 -5.80
CA LYS A 33 10.32 15.46 -7.25
C LYS A 33 10.76 16.79 -7.90
N GLU A 34 10.37 17.90 -7.31
CA GLU A 34 10.82 19.23 -7.78
C GLU A 34 12.33 19.39 -7.66
N ALA A 35 12.92 18.88 -6.58
CA ALA A 35 14.36 18.98 -6.32
C ALA A 35 15.22 18.06 -7.20
N VAL A 36 14.78 16.82 -7.47
CA VAL A 36 15.61 15.78 -8.10
C VAL A 36 15.04 15.19 -9.39
N GLY A 37 13.89 15.65 -9.86
CA GLY A 37 13.20 15.12 -11.04
C GLY A 37 12.52 13.77 -10.80
N GLN A 38 11.91 13.19 -11.86
CA GLN A 38 11.18 11.94 -11.77
C GLN A 38 12.09 10.74 -11.46
N GLU A 39 13.22 10.64 -12.15
CA GLU A 39 14.18 9.54 -11.96
C GLU A 39 14.76 9.55 -10.54
N GLY A 40 15.24 10.70 -10.06
CA GLY A 40 15.74 10.81 -8.69
C GLY A 40 14.67 10.56 -7.62
N PHE A 41 13.41 10.95 -7.90
CA PHE A 41 12.29 10.60 -7.03
C PHE A 41 12.08 9.09 -6.94
N GLU A 42 12.12 8.37 -8.07
CA GLU A 42 11.95 6.91 -8.12
C GLU A 42 13.10 6.18 -7.45
N ASP A 43 14.33 6.64 -7.65
CA ASP A 43 15.54 6.10 -7.03
C ASP A 43 15.51 6.21 -5.50
N PHE A 44 14.96 7.30 -4.98
CA PHE A 44 14.76 7.48 -3.54
C PHE A 44 13.57 6.66 -3.03
N ASN A 45 12.46 6.72 -3.74
CA ASN A 45 11.18 6.18 -3.32
C ASN A 45 11.16 4.64 -3.33
N GLY A 46 11.85 4.01 -4.28
CA GLY A 46 11.91 2.57 -4.40
C GLY A 46 12.49 1.87 -3.16
N PRO A 47 13.71 2.18 -2.73
CA PRO A 47 14.30 1.62 -1.50
C PRO A 47 13.47 1.93 -0.25
N LEU A 48 12.93 3.14 -0.12
CA LEU A 48 12.10 3.55 1.00
C LEU A 48 10.88 2.61 1.15
N TRP A 49 10.16 2.39 0.05
CA TRP A 49 8.97 1.54 0.08
C TRP A 49 9.30 0.06 0.24
N TYR A 50 10.44 -0.40 -0.28
CA TYR A 50 10.89 -1.77 -0.03
C TYR A 50 11.12 -2.02 1.47
N GLU A 51 11.83 -1.11 2.15
CA GLU A 51 12.04 -1.21 3.60
C GLU A 51 10.72 -1.09 4.38
N ALA A 52 9.84 -0.18 3.99
CA ALA A 52 8.51 -0.05 4.60
C ALA A 52 7.67 -1.34 4.44
N GLY A 53 7.78 -2.02 3.30
CA GLY A 53 7.10 -3.30 3.06
C GLY A 53 7.52 -4.40 4.02
N LYS A 54 8.78 -4.42 4.47
CA LYS A 54 9.25 -5.41 5.45
C LYS A 54 8.53 -5.35 6.79
N GLY A 55 7.93 -4.21 7.13
CA GLY A 55 7.07 -4.07 8.31
C GLY A 55 5.86 -5.00 8.33
N ALA A 56 5.51 -5.60 7.20
CA ALA A 56 4.44 -6.60 7.11
C ALA A 56 4.70 -7.83 8.01
N LYS A 57 5.96 -8.20 8.20
CA LYS A 57 6.32 -9.32 9.08
C LYS A 57 6.00 -9.02 10.54
N GLU A 58 6.39 -7.86 11.05
CA GLU A 58 6.08 -7.44 12.42
C GLU A 58 4.57 -7.34 12.64
N PHE A 59 3.84 -6.81 11.64
CA PHE A 59 2.39 -6.74 11.68
C PHE A 59 1.76 -8.14 11.76
N ALA A 60 2.21 -9.09 10.93
CA ALA A 60 1.72 -10.46 10.94
C ALA A 60 1.99 -11.15 12.28
N ASP A 61 3.21 -11.02 12.81
CA ASP A 61 3.62 -11.62 14.09
C ASP A 61 2.79 -11.05 15.26
N THR A 62 2.57 -9.74 15.28
CA THR A 62 1.78 -9.07 16.33
C THR A 62 0.34 -9.57 16.38
N LEU A 63 -0.24 -9.88 15.22
CA LEU A 63 -1.63 -10.32 15.10
C LEU A 63 -1.78 -11.84 14.98
N GLY A 64 -0.70 -12.62 14.98
CA GLY A 64 -0.70 -14.07 14.83
C GLY A 64 -1.26 -14.53 13.48
N LEU A 65 -0.98 -13.78 12.39
CA LEU A 65 -1.49 -14.09 11.04
C LEU A 65 -0.61 -15.14 10.36
N ALA A 66 -1.25 -16.08 9.65
CA ALA A 66 -0.55 -17.06 8.82
C ALA A 66 0.15 -16.41 7.61
N THR A 67 1.24 -17.06 7.13
CA THR A 67 2.04 -16.60 5.98
C THR A 67 2.52 -17.76 5.09
N GLU A 68 1.85 -18.92 5.16
CA GLU A 68 2.30 -20.17 4.54
C GLU A 68 1.90 -20.30 3.06
N SER A 69 0.86 -19.58 2.65
CA SER A 69 0.30 -19.63 1.31
C SER A 69 0.29 -18.24 0.64
N ALA A 70 0.08 -18.19 -0.68
CA ALA A 70 -0.10 -16.94 -1.40
C ALA A 70 -1.32 -16.16 -0.90
N GLU A 71 -2.37 -16.88 -0.51
CA GLU A 71 -3.58 -16.30 0.07
C GLU A 71 -3.31 -15.68 1.45
N ASP A 72 -2.51 -16.32 2.28
CA ASP A 72 -2.13 -15.76 3.59
C ASP A 72 -1.28 -14.50 3.42
N VAL A 73 -0.27 -14.53 2.55
CA VAL A 73 0.59 -13.37 2.26
C VAL A 73 -0.26 -12.22 1.74
N GLU A 74 -1.21 -12.49 0.84
CA GLU A 74 -2.14 -11.48 0.34
C GLU A 74 -3.01 -10.92 1.45
N ALA A 75 -3.58 -11.75 2.31
CA ALA A 75 -4.42 -11.32 3.44
C ALA A 75 -3.67 -10.36 4.38
N VAL A 76 -2.41 -10.66 4.70
CA VAL A 76 -1.57 -9.78 5.53
C VAL A 76 -1.31 -8.44 4.84
N THR A 77 -0.91 -8.46 3.56
CA THR A 77 -0.62 -7.24 2.81
C THR A 77 -1.86 -6.37 2.65
N HIS A 78 -3.02 -6.99 2.41
CA HIS A 78 -4.30 -6.29 2.34
C HIS A 78 -4.66 -5.64 3.67
N LEU A 79 -4.65 -6.39 4.78
CA LEU A 79 -4.99 -5.86 6.10
C LEU A 79 -4.09 -4.69 6.50
N LEU A 80 -2.78 -4.80 6.25
CA LEU A 80 -1.83 -3.72 6.50
C LEU A 80 -2.10 -2.50 5.61
N ALA A 81 -2.43 -2.71 4.33
CA ALA A 81 -2.79 -1.63 3.42
C ALA A 81 -4.04 -0.88 3.90
N VAL A 82 -5.11 -1.59 4.28
CA VAL A 82 -6.32 -0.98 4.85
C VAL A 82 -6.02 -0.20 6.12
N ALA A 83 -5.28 -0.82 7.05
CA ALA A 83 -4.92 -0.17 8.31
C ALA A 83 -4.14 1.15 8.10
N SER A 84 -3.25 1.19 7.10
CA SER A 84 -2.38 2.33 6.80
C SER A 84 -3.02 3.40 5.91
N MET A 85 -3.93 3.01 5.02
CA MET A 85 -4.52 3.93 4.02
C MET A 85 -5.87 4.50 4.42
N GLY A 86 -6.61 3.79 5.26
CA GLY A 86 -7.90 4.23 5.79
C GLY A 86 -9.09 3.38 5.35
N PRO A 87 -10.24 3.63 5.98
CA PRO A 87 -11.44 2.81 5.85
C PRO A 87 -12.15 2.92 4.49
N GLU A 88 -11.74 3.87 3.63
CA GLU A 88 -12.33 4.03 2.30
C GLU A 88 -11.70 3.10 1.24
N PHE A 89 -10.75 2.24 1.63
CA PHE A 89 -10.11 1.29 0.74
C PHE A 89 -11.08 0.18 0.33
N VAL A 90 -11.32 0.00 -0.98
CA VAL A 90 -12.19 -1.06 -1.51
C VAL A 90 -11.33 -2.08 -2.24
N PHE A 91 -11.35 -3.29 -1.74
CA PHE A 91 -10.51 -4.40 -2.18
C PHE A 91 -11.36 -5.65 -2.48
N GLU A 92 -10.88 -6.46 -3.41
CA GLU A 92 -11.41 -7.79 -3.71
C GLU A 92 -10.29 -8.78 -4.02
N VAL A 93 -10.48 -10.03 -3.64
CA VAL A 93 -9.67 -11.16 -4.12
C VAL A 93 -10.30 -11.73 -5.37
N VAL A 94 -9.58 -11.70 -6.49
CA VAL A 94 -10.06 -12.16 -7.80
C VAL A 94 -9.76 -13.65 -8.03
N GLU A 95 -8.63 -14.09 -7.50
CA GLU A 95 -8.17 -15.47 -7.56
C GLU A 95 -7.46 -15.80 -6.24
N ALA A 96 -7.74 -16.97 -5.66
CA ALA A 96 -7.09 -17.43 -4.43
C ALA A 96 -6.73 -18.91 -4.53
N SER A 97 -5.47 -19.21 -4.22
CA SER A 97 -4.96 -20.56 -4.06
C SER A 97 -3.71 -20.54 -3.17
N LYS A 98 -3.22 -21.72 -2.78
CA LYS A 98 -1.97 -21.84 -2.02
C LYS A 98 -0.76 -21.21 -2.71
N ASP A 99 -0.70 -21.28 -4.03
CA ASP A 99 0.49 -20.91 -4.80
C ASP A 99 0.32 -19.59 -5.57
N ARG A 100 -0.92 -19.10 -5.68
CA ARG A 100 -1.22 -17.86 -6.41
C ARG A 100 -2.46 -17.18 -5.84
N CYS A 101 -2.35 -15.89 -5.60
CA CYS A 101 -3.47 -15.04 -5.21
C CYS A 101 -3.43 -13.74 -6.03
N VAL A 102 -4.59 -13.27 -6.48
CA VAL A 102 -4.73 -12.01 -7.23
C VAL A 102 -5.60 -11.06 -6.43
N GLY A 103 -5.01 -9.97 -5.99
CA GLY A 103 -5.70 -8.87 -5.31
C GLY A 103 -5.99 -7.72 -6.25
N ARG A 104 -7.11 -7.03 -6.01
CA ARG A 104 -7.53 -5.86 -6.79
C ARG A 104 -8.11 -4.78 -5.88
N THR A 105 -7.77 -3.52 -6.14
CA THR A 105 -8.44 -2.38 -5.52
C THR A 105 -9.05 -1.46 -6.57
N SER A 106 -10.33 -1.15 -6.43
CA SER A 106 -11.07 -0.21 -7.27
C SER A 106 -11.17 1.18 -6.66
N GLN A 107 -11.00 1.32 -5.35
CA GLN A 107 -10.98 2.59 -4.65
C GLN A 107 -9.79 2.61 -3.67
N CYS A 108 -8.83 3.46 -3.97
CA CYS A 108 -7.67 3.70 -3.11
C CYS A 108 -7.73 5.12 -2.54
N PRO A 109 -7.77 5.28 -1.20
CA PRO A 109 -7.79 6.60 -0.57
C PRO A 109 -6.58 7.45 -0.94
N TRP A 110 -5.41 6.85 -1.12
CA TRP A 110 -4.21 7.55 -1.54
C TRP A 110 -4.34 8.10 -2.95
N HIS A 111 -4.75 7.29 -3.92
CA HIS A 111 -4.97 7.73 -5.29
C HIS A 111 -5.99 8.88 -5.36
N LYS A 112 -7.10 8.78 -4.59
CA LYS A 112 -8.09 9.84 -4.47
C LYS A 112 -7.47 11.14 -3.95
N ARG A 113 -6.76 11.07 -2.82
CA ARG A 113 -6.14 12.24 -2.17
C ARG A 113 -5.07 12.88 -3.05
N TRP A 114 -4.31 12.10 -3.81
CA TRP A 114 -3.32 12.63 -4.76
C TRP A 114 -3.98 13.39 -5.88
N LYS A 115 -5.05 12.86 -6.45
CA LYS A 115 -5.84 13.59 -7.46
C LYS A 115 -6.41 14.88 -6.91
N GLU A 116 -7.00 14.87 -5.72
CA GLU A 116 -7.54 16.05 -5.04
C GLU A 116 -6.46 17.12 -4.81
N GLN A 117 -5.21 16.75 -4.65
CA GLN A 117 -4.09 17.67 -4.45
C GLN A 117 -3.31 18.02 -5.72
N GLY A 118 -3.83 17.64 -6.89
CA GLY A 118 -3.25 17.99 -8.19
C GLY A 118 -1.87 17.37 -8.43
N VAL A 119 -1.65 16.12 -7.95
CA VAL A 119 -0.42 15.38 -8.26
C VAL A 119 -0.56 14.77 -9.65
N ASP A 120 0.37 15.09 -10.55
CA ASP A 120 0.37 14.76 -11.97
C ASP A 120 1.53 13.84 -12.40
N PHE A 121 2.25 13.26 -11.45
CA PHE A 121 3.36 12.35 -11.69
C PHE A 121 3.15 10.98 -11.05
N ASP A 122 3.91 9.96 -11.51
CA ASP A 122 3.84 8.60 -10.94
C ASP A 122 4.46 8.58 -9.53
N THR A 123 3.58 8.61 -8.55
CA THR A 123 3.92 8.59 -7.13
C THR A 123 3.87 7.19 -6.53
N CYS A 124 3.12 6.28 -7.16
CA CYS A 124 2.75 5.00 -6.56
C CYS A 124 3.28 3.79 -7.33
N GLY A 125 3.57 3.93 -8.64
CA GLY A 125 3.93 2.78 -9.46
C GLY A 125 5.16 2.03 -8.94
N VAL A 126 6.26 2.75 -8.76
CA VAL A 126 7.48 2.18 -8.17
C VAL A 126 7.27 1.85 -6.70
N GLY A 127 6.67 2.75 -5.93
CA GLY A 127 6.44 2.56 -4.51
C GLY A 127 5.57 1.33 -4.20
N HIS A 128 4.47 1.14 -4.90
CA HIS A 128 3.58 -0.01 -4.70
C HIS A 128 4.25 -1.35 -5.04
N GLN A 129 4.97 -1.41 -6.18
CA GLN A 129 5.74 -2.61 -6.53
C GLN A 129 6.79 -2.93 -5.46
N ARG A 130 7.58 -1.93 -5.07
CA ARG A 130 8.67 -2.12 -4.11
C ARG A 130 8.18 -2.43 -2.70
N TRP A 131 7.08 -1.84 -2.29
CA TRP A 131 6.43 -2.19 -1.03
C TRP A 131 5.98 -3.66 -1.02
N GLY A 132 5.31 -4.10 -2.09
CA GLY A 132 4.90 -5.49 -2.25
C GLY A 132 6.08 -6.47 -2.30
N ASP A 133 7.19 -6.10 -2.96
CA ASP A 133 8.42 -6.90 -2.97
C ASP A 133 8.98 -7.08 -1.55
N GLY A 134 9.05 -5.98 -0.77
CA GLY A 134 9.52 -6.01 0.62
C GLY A 134 8.61 -6.82 1.53
N ALA A 135 7.29 -6.67 1.37
CA ALA A 135 6.29 -7.42 2.12
C ALA A 135 6.37 -8.93 1.82
N ALA A 136 6.35 -9.33 0.56
CA ALA A 136 6.45 -10.73 0.18
C ALA A 136 7.77 -11.35 0.67
N ALA A 137 8.89 -10.66 0.47
CA ALA A 137 10.20 -11.16 0.91
C ALA A 137 10.29 -11.36 2.43
N SER A 138 9.65 -10.49 3.24
CA SER A 138 9.69 -10.56 4.69
C SER A 138 8.69 -11.55 5.28
N LEU A 139 7.49 -11.68 4.68
CA LEU A 139 6.45 -12.59 5.12
C LEU A 139 6.81 -14.04 4.79
N ASN A 140 7.14 -14.31 3.52
CA ASN A 140 7.53 -15.63 3.07
C ASN A 140 8.38 -15.52 1.79
N PRO A 141 9.70 -15.79 1.86
CA PRO A 141 10.62 -15.62 0.74
C PRO A 141 10.36 -16.57 -0.44
N ASN A 142 9.47 -17.55 -0.29
CA ASN A 142 9.05 -18.44 -1.39
C ASN A 142 8.03 -17.79 -2.33
N PHE A 143 7.54 -16.60 -2.01
CA PHE A 143 6.59 -15.88 -2.87
C PHE A 143 7.21 -14.63 -3.47
N THR A 144 6.59 -14.17 -4.57
CA THR A 144 6.87 -12.89 -5.22
C THR A 144 5.60 -12.04 -5.22
N PHE A 145 5.77 -10.73 -5.29
CA PHE A 145 4.71 -9.77 -5.55
C PHE A 145 4.92 -9.15 -6.93
N LYS A 146 3.85 -8.97 -7.69
CA LYS A 146 3.90 -8.29 -8.99
C LYS A 146 2.69 -7.41 -9.20
N LEU A 147 2.90 -6.11 -9.29
CA LEU A 147 1.87 -5.15 -9.70
C LEU A 147 1.60 -5.30 -11.20
N THR A 148 0.38 -5.66 -11.59
CA THR A 148 -0.01 -5.90 -12.98
C THR A 148 -0.78 -4.75 -13.60
N LYS A 149 -1.54 -3.97 -12.78
CA LYS A 149 -2.25 -2.76 -13.19
C LYS A 149 -2.14 -1.68 -12.12
N ASN A 150 -2.16 -0.41 -12.55
CA ASN A 150 -1.99 0.73 -11.66
C ASN A 150 -2.84 1.93 -12.09
N MET A 151 -3.76 2.36 -11.21
CA MET A 151 -4.62 3.52 -11.44
C MET A 151 -3.86 4.83 -11.69
N VAL A 152 -2.68 4.99 -11.10
CA VAL A 152 -1.83 6.19 -11.33
C VAL A 152 -1.31 6.23 -12.76
N ARG A 153 -1.17 5.06 -13.40
CA ARG A 153 -0.75 4.92 -14.81
C ARG A 153 -1.92 4.86 -15.80
N GLY A 154 -3.15 5.08 -15.32
CA GLY A 154 -4.34 5.17 -16.14
C GLY A 154 -5.22 3.92 -16.18
N ASP A 155 -4.87 2.85 -15.46
CA ASP A 155 -5.73 1.67 -15.36
C ASP A 155 -7.00 1.99 -14.54
N ALA A 156 -8.09 1.24 -14.80
CA ALA A 156 -9.34 1.41 -14.07
C ALA A 156 -9.27 0.97 -12.60
N HIS A 157 -8.28 0.15 -12.24
CA HIS A 157 -8.03 -0.38 -10.91
C HIS A 157 -6.55 -0.71 -10.74
N CYS A 158 -6.06 -0.84 -9.50
CA CYS A 158 -4.80 -1.52 -9.26
C CYS A 158 -5.04 -3.02 -9.11
N GLU A 159 -4.14 -3.83 -9.66
CA GLU A 159 -4.19 -5.29 -9.56
C GLU A 159 -2.77 -5.81 -9.35
N TRP A 160 -2.64 -6.80 -8.49
CA TRP A 160 -1.36 -7.45 -8.20
C TRP A 160 -1.51 -8.94 -7.99
N VAL A 161 -0.41 -9.62 -8.14
CA VAL A 161 -0.31 -11.07 -8.01
C VAL A 161 0.73 -11.39 -6.96
N VAL A 162 0.35 -12.21 -5.98
CA VAL A 162 1.26 -12.92 -5.09
C VAL A 162 1.36 -14.35 -5.63
N GLU A 163 2.56 -14.80 -5.99
CA GLU A 163 2.74 -16.15 -6.51
C GLU A 163 4.02 -16.82 -6.01
N ARG A 164 3.97 -18.14 -5.90
CA ARG A 164 5.12 -18.96 -5.50
C ARG A 164 6.22 -18.89 -6.57
N LYS A 165 7.46 -18.71 -6.10
CA LYS A 165 8.65 -18.80 -6.95
C LYS A 165 8.75 -20.21 -7.58
N LYS A 166 9.13 -20.26 -8.85
CA LYS A 166 9.41 -21.51 -9.55
C LYS A 166 10.77 -22.08 -9.15
#